data_6d17e26109aa83bd7ab7716513dd62ca
#
_entry.id   6d17e26109aa83bd7ab7716513dd62ca
#
_cell.length_a   1.000
_cell.length_b   1.000
_cell.length_c   1.000
_cell.angle_alpha   90.00
_cell.angle_beta   90.00
_cell.angle_gamma   90.00
#
_symmetry.space_group_name_H-M   'P 1'
#
loop_
_entity.id
_entity.type
_entity.pdbx_description
1 polymer ?
#
loop_
_entity_poly.entity_id
_entity_poly.type
_entity_poly.pdbx_seq_one_letter_code
_entity_poly.pdbx_strand_id
1 'polypeptide(L)'
;MYIPAGPCRNYFAWSCSTDGTHNAEGPAPDGEEYFAMALFFASARWGDGEGIFAYSKEAKAILRECIHKGETGHPGEPMWEPSNHLIKFVTNMDFSDPSYHLPHFYELFAENVEEEDREFWRQAAAASREYLHKACHPQTGLSAEYADYDGTPHAGHQEIFGKHDW
;
A
#
# COMPACT_ATOMS: atom_id res chain seq x y z
N MET A 1 -1.30 16.33 -5.26
CA MET A 1 -1.56 15.07 -4.57
C MET A 1 -0.33 14.54 -3.82
N TYR A 2 0.85 14.50 -4.46
CA TYR A 2 2.10 14.10 -3.79
C TYR A 2 2.45 15.02 -2.62
N ILE A 3 2.86 14.41 -1.52
CA ILE A 3 3.44 15.11 -0.37
C ILE A 3 4.85 15.60 -0.77
N PRO A 4 5.14 16.91 -0.66
CA PRO A 4 6.34 17.49 -1.27
C PRO A 4 7.60 17.35 -0.41
N ALA A 5 7.48 17.07 0.89
CA ALA A 5 8.60 17.06 1.83
C ALA A 5 8.36 16.16 3.05
N GLY A 6 9.40 15.97 3.85
CA GLY A 6 9.35 15.18 5.08
C GLY A 6 9.40 13.67 4.86
N PRO A 7 9.12 12.86 5.90
CA PRO A 7 9.17 11.41 5.84
C PRO A 7 8.21 10.78 4.82
N CYS A 8 7.09 11.44 4.56
CA CYS A 8 6.08 10.98 3.60
C CYS A 8 6.24 11.59 2.21
N ARG A 9 7.37 12.25 1.91
CA ARG A 9 7.64 12.81 0.59
C ARG A 9 7.46 11.73 -0.50
N ASN A 10 6.86 12.11 -1.63
CA ASN A 10 6.54 11.27 -2.78
C ASN A 10 5.41 10.25 -2.56
N TYR A 11 4.83 10.18 -1.38
CA TYR A 11 3.56 9.51 -1.17
C TYR A 11 2.39 10.45 -1.48
N PHE A 12 1.21 9.91 -1.73
CA PHE A 12 -0.01 10.71 -1.85
C PHE A 12 -0.54 11.10 -0.47
N ALA A 13 -1.03 12.32 -0.33
CA ALA A 13 -1.86 12.64 0.81
C ALA A 13 -3.19 11.87 0.71
N TRP A 14 -3.56 11.14 1.76
CA TRP A 14 -4.77 10.30 1.74
C TRP A 14 -6.06 11.12 1.55
N SER A 15 -6.03 12.40 1.85
CA SER A 15 -7.18 13.29 1.70
C SER A 15 -6.75 14.64 1.13
N CYS A 16 -7.39 15.03 0.02
CA CYS A 16 -7.20 16.32 -0.63
C CYS A 16 -8.57 16.95 -0.93
N SER A 17 -8.61 18.27 -0.83
CA SER A 17 -9.72 19.06 -1.33
C SER A 17 -9.73 19.14 -2.86
N THR A 18 -10.83 19.53 -3.45
CA THR A 18 -10.98 19.64 -4.92
C THR A 18 -10.06 20.68 -5.58
N ASP A 19 -9.54 21.61 -4.82
CA ASP A 19 -8.54 22.60 -5.26
C ASP A 19 -7.09 22.08 -5.16
N GLY A 20 -6.91 20.83 -4.68
CA GLY A 20 -5.61 20.20 -4.50
C GLY A 20 -4.94 20.46 -3.14
N THR A 21 -5.59 21.20 -2.24
CA THR A 21 -5.09 21.39 -0.87
C THR A 21 -5.13 20.08 -0.11
N HIS A 22 -4.02 19.73 0.55
CA HIS A 22 -3.95 18.55 1.41
C HIS A 22 -4.75 18.76 2.69
N ASN A 23 -5.66 17.85 2.99
CA ASN A 23 -6.40 17.84 4.25
C ASN A 23 -5.66 17.05 5.34
N ALA A 24 -4.68 16.23 4.94
CA ALA A 24 -3.82 15.44 5.80
C ALA A 24 -2.40 15.37 5.24
N GLU A 25 -1.41 15.20 6.12
CA GLU A 25 0.02 15.16 5.75
C GLU A 25 0.57 13.72 5.65
N GLY A 26 -0.27 12.71 5.83
CA GLY A 26 0.10 11.29 5.76
C GLY A 26 -0.53 10.58 4.58
N PRO A 27 0.07 9.46 4.14
CA PRO A 27 -0.49 8.59 3.12
C PRO A 27 -1.40 7.52 3.71
N ALA A 28 -2.17 6.87 2.83
CA ALA A 28 -2.81 5.59 3.08
C ALA A 28 -2.48 4.66 1.90
N PRO A 29 -1.83 3.52 2.15
CA PRO A 29 -1.26 2.66 1.10
C PRO A 29 -2.22 2.19 0.01
N ASP A 30 -3.50 2.03 0.33
CA ASP A 30 -4.54 1.67 -0.63
C ASP A 30 -4.61 2.66 -1.80
N GLY A 31 -4.34 3.93 -1.56
CA GLY A 31 -4.27 4.94 -2.61
C GLY A 31 -3.19 4.62 -3.64
N GLU A 32 -1.98 4.34 -3.20
CA GLU A 32 -0.85 4.01 -4.06
C GLU A 32 -1.10 2.72 -4.87
N GLU A 33 -1.70 1.69 -4.26
CA GLU A 33 -2.05 0.46 -4.95
C GLU A 33 -2.99 0.69 -6.13
N TYR A 34 -4.08 1.41 -5.87
CA TYR A 34 -5.09 1.68 -6.90
C TYR A 34 -4.55 2.59 -8.00
N PHE A 35 -3.76 3.60 -7.67
CA PHE A 35 -3.12 4.46 -8.66
C PHE A 35 -2.11 3.69 -9.52
N ALA A 36 -1.25 2.88 -8.91
CA ALA A 36 -0.30 2.06 -9.66
C ALA A 36 -1.02 1.08 -10.61
N MET A 37 -2.06 0.40 -10.12
CA MET A 37 -2.85 -0.50 -10.95
C MET A 37 -3.56 0.22 -12.09
N ALA A 38 -4.19 1.37 -11.82
CA ALA A 38 -4.85 2.16 -12.85
C ALA A 38 -3.86 2.62 -13.94
N LEU A 39 -2.65 2.97 -13.57
CA LEU A 39 -1.59 3.36 -14.51
C LEU A 39 -1.10 2.17 -15.35
N PHE A 40 -0.95 0.97 -14.78
CA PHE A 40 -0.66 -0.23 -15.57
C PHE A 40 -1.78 -0.57 -16.55
N PHE A 41 -3.05 -0.43 -16.15
CA PHE A 41 -4.18 -0.58 -17.07
C PHE A 41 -4.18 0.47 -18.17
N ALA A 42 -3.83 1.71 -17.85
CA ALA A 42 -3.70 2.79 -18.83
C ALA A 42 -2.60 2.48 -19.85
N SER A 43 -1.43 2.03 -19.38
CA SER A 43 -0.31 1.59 -20.22
C SER A 43 -0.74 0.44 -21.15
N ALA A 44 -1.39 -0.60 -20.61
CA ALA A 44 -1.85 -1.74 -21.39
C ALA A 44 -2.92 -1.35 -22.42
N ARG A 45 -3.80 -0.39 -22.11
CA ARG A 45 -4.93 0.01 -22.96
C ARG A 45 -4.55 1.00 -24.04
N TRP A 46 -3.67 1.96 -23.74
CA TRP A 46 -3.35 3.09 -24.60
C TRP A 46 -1.88 3.16 -25.01
N GLY A 47 -1.02 2.34 -24.42
CA GLY A 47 0.43 2.44 -24.56
C GLY A 47 1.03 3.56 -23.73
N ASP A 48 2.36 3.48 -23.52
CA ASP A 48 3.10 4.54 -22.87
C ASP A 48 3.44 5.66 -23.86
N GLY A 49 3.32 6.89 -23.39
CA GLY A 49 3.75 8.10 -24.07
C GLY A 49 4.86 8.83 -23.32
N GLU A 50 4.98 10.13 -23.55
CA GLU A 50 5.94 10.99 -22.87
C GLU A 50 5.27 11.82 -21.76
N GLY A 51 6.06 12.28 -20.80
CA GLY A 51 5.60 13.12 -19.69
C GLY A 51 4.51 12.45 -18.87
N ILE A 52 3.37 13.09 -18.71
CA ILE A 52 2.21 12.59 -17.93
C ILE A 52 1.58 11.31 -18.50
N PHE A 53 1.94 10.93 -19.72
CA PHE A 53 1.45 9.71 -20.37
C PHE A 53 2.44 8.53 -20.28
N ALA A 54 3.53 8.69 -19.55
CA ALA A 54 4.48 7.60 -19.28
C ALA A 54 3.96 6.70 -18.14
N TYR A 55 2.81 6.08 -18.35
CA TYR A 55 2.00 5.41 -17.33
C TYR A 55 2.74 4.32 -16.57
N SER A 56 3.40 3.40 -17.28
CA SER A 56 4.12 2.29 -16.65
C SER A 56 5.32 2.79 -15.82
N LYS A 57 6.00 3.82 -16.29
CA LYS A 57 7.10 4.45 -15.56
C LYS A 57 6.63 5.07 -14.25
N GLU A 58 5.50 5.76 -14.28
CA GLU A 58 4.92 6.37 -13.08
C GLU A 58 4.44 5.30 -12.09
N ALA A 59 3.75 4.25 -12.58
CA ALA A 59 3.35 3.13 -11.74
C ALA A 59 4.52 2.47 -11.01
N LYS A 60 5.61 2.20 -11.74
CA LYS A 60 6.84 1.64 -11.17
C LYS A 60 7.48 2.56 -10.13
N ALA A 61 7.49 3.87 -10.39
CA ALA A 61 8.02 4.85 -9.43
C ALA A 61 7.21 4.87 -8.13
N ILE A 62 5.87 4.83 -8.21
CA ILE A 62 4.98 4.73 -7.04
C ILE A 62 5.31 3.47 -6.24
N LEU A 63 5.32 2.30 -6.89
CA LEU A 63 5.55 1.02 -6.21
C LEU A 63 6.96 0.93 -5.61
N ARG A 64 7.96 1.49 -6.27
CA ARG A 64 9.32 1.55 -5.75
C ARG A 64 9.41 2.38 -4.47
N GLU A 65 8.75 3.53 -4.42
CA GLU A 65 8.64 4.30 -3.17
C GLU A 65 7.96 3.51 -2.06
N CYS A 66 6.91 2.75 -2.37
CA CYS A 66 6.16 1.96 -1.40
C CYS A 66 7.00 0.91 -0.66
N ILE A 67 8.01 0.32 -1.31
CA ILE A 67 8.81 -0.78 -0.73
C ILE A 67 10.24 -0.40 -0.39
N HIS A 68 10.82 0.66 -0.97
CA HIS A 68 12.21 1.06 -0.78
C HIS A 68 12.40 2.37 0.00
N LYS A 69 11.32 2.98 0.50
CA LYS A 69 11.43 4.19 1.30
C LYS A 69 12.35 3.96 2.51
N GLY A 70 13.31 4.87 2.70
CA GLY A 70 14.29 4.79 3.77
C GLY A 70 15.61 4.09 3.41
N GLU A 71 15.68 3.32 2.32
CA GLU A 71 16.89 2.58 1.93
C GLU A 71 18.00 3.48 1.36
N THR A 72 17.64 4.58 0.72
CA THR A 72 18.56 5.44 -0.06
C THR A 72 18.97 6.72 0.65
N GLY A 73 18.87 6.76 1.99
CA GLY A 73 19.19 7.94 2.79
C GLY A 73 18.11 9.03 2.77
N HIS A 74 16.98 8.79 2.14
CA HIS A 74 15.79 9.61 2.28
C HIS A 74 15.03 9.23 3.55
N PRO A 75 14.56 10.20 4.35
CA PRO A 75 13.80 9.91 5.55
C PRO A 75 12.45 9.26 5.18
N GLY A 76 11.96 8.38 6.05
CA GLY A 76 10.65 7.77 5.94
C GLY A 76 10.70 6.25 6.04
N GLU A 77 9.53 5.66 6.02
CA GLU A 77 9.32 4.21 6.12
C GLU A 77 8.53 3.69 4.93
N PRO A 78 8.78 2.43 4.51
CA PRO A 78 8.01 1.80 3.45
C PRO A 78 6.57 1.53 3.89
N MET A 79 5.67 1.40 2.93
CA MET A 79 4.25 1.06 3.14
C MET A 79 4.02 -0.44 3.35
N TRP A 80 4.97 -1.27 2.93
CA TRP A 80 5.01 -2.69 3.24
C TRP A 80 6.07 -2.98 4.28
N GLU A 81 5.75 -3.87 5.21
CA GLU A 81 6.70 -4.33 6.21
C GLU A 81 7.73 -5.27 5.55
N PRO A 82 9.03 -4.92 5.52
CA PRO A 82 10.01 -5.69 4.77
C PRO A 82 10.21 -7.12 5.29
N SER A 83 9.94 -7.35 6.57
CA SER A 83 10.19 -8.65 7.21
C SER A 83 9.11 -9.69 6.92
N ASN A 84 7.88 -9.29 6.62
CA ASN A 84 6.74 -10.18 6.40
C ASN A 84 5.98 -9.91 5.09
N HIS A 85 6.34 -8.87 4.34
CA HIS A 85 5.75 -8.45 3.08
C HIS A 85 4.25 -8.08 3.16
N LEU A 86 3.76 -7.75 4.35
CA LEU A 86 2.38 -7.31 4.56
C LEU A 86 2.29 -5.79 4.46
N ILE A 87 1.20 -5.32 3.88
CA ILE A 87 0.89 -3.90 3.81
C ILE A 87 0.59 -3.36 5.21
N LYS A 88 1.11 -2.17 5.52
CA LYS A 88 0.82 -1.45 6.77
C LYS A 88 -0.51 -0.71 6.65
N PHE A 89 -1.17 -0.43 7.76
CA PHE A 89 -2.29 0.52 7.77
C PHE A 89 -1.81 1.92 7.33
N VAL A 90 -0.78 2.43 7.97
CA VAL A 90 -0.01 3.62 7.56
C VAL A 90 1.47 3.42 7.88
N THR A 91 2.35 4.20 7.29
CA THR A 91 3.80 3.98 7.30
C THR A 91 4.44 3.86 8.68
N ASN A 92 3.88 4.52 9.69
CA ASN A 92 4.41 4.55 11.06
C ASN A 92 3.65 3.63 12.04
N MET A 93 2.87 2.69 11.52
CA MET A 93 2.14 1.71 12.33
C MET A 93 2.62 0.30 12.00
N ASP A 94 2.52 -0.59 12.97
CA ASP A 94 2.96 -1.99 12.91
C ASP A 94 1.80 -2.99 12.88
N PHE A 95 0.68 -2.56 12.32
CA PHE A 95 -0.51 -3.36 12.05
C PHE A 95 -1.08 -3.03 10.67
N SER A 96 -2.09 -3.76 10.23
CA SER A 96 -2.69 -3.64 8.92
C SER A 96 -4.19 -3.37 8.97
N ASP A 97 -4.71 -2.89 7.85
CA ASP A 97 -6.13 -2.97 7.52
C ASP A 97 -6.34 -4.17 6.57
N PRO A 98 -7.12 -5.18 6.95
CA PRO A 98 -7.38 -6.34 6.09
C PRO A 98 -7.94 -5.96 4.71
N SER A 99 -8.64 -4.83 4.59
CA SER A 99 -9.20 -4.36 3.31
C SER A 99 -8.15 -3.85 2.31
N TYR A 100 -6.95 -3.50 2.78
CA TYR A 100 -5.85 -3.06 1.91
C TYR A 100 -5.15 -4.21 1.19
N HIS A 101 -5.38 -5.47 1.59
CA HIS A 101 -4.71 -6.61 0.99
C HIS A 101 -5.31 -6.97 -0.36
N LEU A 102 -4.58 -6.66 -1.44
CA LEU A 102 -4.99 -6.89 -2.83
C LEU A 102 -4.01 -7.86 -3.53
N PRO A 103 -3.94 -9.14 -3.12
CA PRO A 103 -2.95 -10.09 -3.63
C PRO A 103 -2.99 -10.26 -5.15
N HIS A 104 -4.15 -10.08 -5.79
CA HIS A 104 -4.28 -10.11 -7.24
C HIS A 104 -3.63 -8.89 -7.93
N PHE A 105 -3.55 -7.72 -7.26
CA PHE A 105 -2.76 -6.59 -7.74
C PHE A 105 -1.28 -6.88 -7.62
N TYR A 106 -0.84 -7.47 -6.50
CA TYR A 106 0.57 -7.78 -6.27
C TYR A 106 1.13 -8.78 -7.28
N GLU A 107 0.33 -9.74 -7.74
CA GLU A 107 0.71 -10.63 -8.85
C GLU A 107 0.97 -9.86 -10.13
N LEU A 108 0.10 -8.90 -10.47
CA LEU A 108 0.29 -8.04 -11.65
C LEU A 108 1.46 -7.06 -11.47
N PHE A 109 1.69 -6.56 -10.25
CA PHE A 109 2.88 -5.75 -9.95
C PHE A 109 4.15 -6.55 -10.20
N ALA A 110 4.23 -7.79 -9.71
CA ALA A 110 5.37 -8.68 -9.93
C ALA A 110 5.72 -8.90 -11.41
N GLU A 111 4.72 -8.85 -12.30
CA GLU A 111 4.95 -8.99 -13.73
C GLU A 111 5.42 -7.69 -14.40
N ASN A 112 5.09 -6.53 -13.84
CA ASN A 112 5.24 -5.23 -14.48
C ASN A 112 6.32 -4.34 -13.88
N VAL A 113 6.79 -4.59 -12.64
CA VAL A 113 7.88 -3.83 -12.01
C VAL A 113 9.26 -4.22 -12.55
N GLU A 114 10.31 -3.53 -12.11
CA GLU A 114 11.69 -3.89 -12.41
C GLU A 114 12.02 -5.27 -11.81
N GLU A 115 12.96 -5.98 -12.43
CA GLU A 115 13.26 -7.38 -12.10
C GLU A 115 13.65 -7.58 -10.63
N GLU A 116 14.38 -6.62 -10.07
CA GLU A 116 14.81 -6.63 -8.67
C GLU A 116 13.66 -6.62 -7.67
N ASP A 117 12.51 -6.03 -8.04
CA ASP A 117 11.35 -5.88 -7.16
C ASP A 117 10.30 -7.00 -7.32
N ARG A 118 10.41 -7.82 -8.36
CA ARG A 118 9.43 -8.85 -8.69
C ARG A 118 9.22 -9.87 -7.59
N GLU A 119 10.30 -10.31 -6.97
CA GLU A 119 10.23 -11.32 -5.92
C GLU A 119 9.53 -10.79 -4.69
N PHE A 120 9.77 -9.53 -4.31
CA PHE A 120 9.05 -8.87 -3.22
C PHE A 120 7.53 -8.96 -3.43
N TRP A 121 7.05 -8.60 -4.62
CA TRP A 121 5.62 -8.58 -4.93
C TRP A 121 5.01 -9.98 -5.00
N ARG A 122 5.75 -11.00 -5.44
CA ARG A 122 5.30 -12.41 -5.35
C ARG A 122 5.12 -12.84 -3.90
N GLN A 123 6.06 -12.50 -3.04
CA GLN A 123 6.00 -12.80 -1.62
C GLN A 123 4.87 -12.02 -0.94
N ALA A 124 4.67 -10.76 -1.27
CA ALA A 124 3.55 -9.95 -0.78
C ALA A 124 2.19 -10.55 -1.17
N ALA A 125 2.04 -11.04 -2.40
CA ALA A 125 0.83 -11.73 -2.85
C ALA A 125 0.54 -13.01 -2.04
N ALA A 126 1.57 -13.83 -1.80
CA ALA A 126 1.44 -15.05 -1.01
C ALA A 126 1.14 -14.74 0.46
N ALA A 127 1.90 -13.81 1.06
CA ALA A 127 1.73 -13.39 2.44
C ALA A 127 0.33 -12.82 2.70
N SER A 128 -0.17 -11.97 1.79
CA SER A 128 -1.50 -11.37 1.90
C SER A 128 -2.63 -12.40 1.84
N ARG A 129 -2.51 -13.44 1.00
CA ARG A 129 -3.52 -14.52 0.99
C ARG A 129 -3.54 -15.28 2.29
N GLU A 130 -2.38 -15.61 2.84
CA GLU A 130 -2.28 -16.28 4.13
C GLU A 130 -2.80 -15.40 5.27
N TYR A 131 -2.45 -14.12 5.25
CA TYR A 131 -2.93 -13.15 6.23
C TYR A 131 -4.45 -13.02 6.22
N LEU A 132 -5.08 -12.87 5.06
CA LEU A 132 -6.54 -12.75 4.93
C LEU A 132 -7.27 -13.97 5.51
N HIS A 133 -6.73 -15.18 5.35
CA HIS A 133 -7.29 -16.37 6.01
C HIS A 133 -7.25 -16.29 7.53
N LYS A 134 -6.19 -15.72 8.09
CA LYS A 134 -6.04 -15.54 9.54
C LYS A 134 -6.88 -14.38 10.07
N ALA A 135 -7.00 -13.29 9.30
CA ALA A 135 -7.73 -12.09 9.66
C ALA A 135 -9.25 -12.23 9.57
N CYS A 136 -9.75 -13.30 8.95
CA CYS A 136 -11.17 -13.59 8.90
C CYS A 136 -11.63 -14.43 10.10
N HIS A 137 -12.74 -14.03 10.73
CA HIS A 137 -13.37 -14.81 11.80
C HIS A 137 -13.77 -16.20 11.27
N PRO A 138 -13.38 -17.30 11.94
CA PRO A 138 -13.47 -18.65 11.38
C PRO A 138 -14.91 -19.16 11.15
N GLN A 139 -15.90 -18.53 11.76
CA GLN A 139 -17.30 -18.91 11.60
C GLN A 139 -18.10 -17.97 10.71
N THR A 140 -17.82 -16.67 10.78
CA THR A 140 -18.59 -15.66 10.04
C THR A 140 -17.92 -15.23 8.74
N GLY A 141 -16.60 -15.37 8.63
CA GLY A 141 -15.80 -14.89 7.51
C GLY A 141 -15.60 -13.37 7.49
N LEU A 142 -16.06 -12.65 8.50
CA LEU A 142 -15.86 -11.20 8.63
C LEU A 142 -14.44 -10.93 9.12
N SER A 143 -13.83 -9.84 8.65
CA SER A 143 -12.57 -9.31 9.19
C SER A 143 -12.85 -8.19 10.17
N ALA A 144 -11.92 -7.97 11.10
CA ALA A 144 -11.87 -6.73 11.86
C ALA A 144 -11.52 -5.56 10.93
N GLU A 145 -11.82 -4.33 11.34
CA GLU A 145 -11.43 -3.12 10.62
C GLU A 145 -9.91 -2.98 10.58
N TYR A 146 -9.24 -3.23 11.72
CA TYR A 146 -7.78 -3.29 11.82
C TYR A 146 -7.36 -4.59 12.51
N ALA A 147 -6.26 -5.18 12.04
CA ALA A 147 -5.74 -6.41 12.60
C ALA A 147 -4.21 -6.41 12.62
N ASP A 148 -3.65 -7.07 13.62
CA ASP A 148 -2.21 -7.28 13.74
C ASP A 148 -1.71 -8.23 12.64
N TYR A 149 -0.42 -8.30 12.40
CA TYR A 149 0.15 -9.12 11.31
C TYR A 149 -0.06 -10.63 11.49
N ASP A 150 -0.48 -11.08 12.67
CA ASP A 150 -0.89 -12.47 12.90
C ASP A 150 -2.37 -12.73 12.56
N GLY A 151 -3.12 -11.67 12.20
CA GLY A 151 -4.53 -11.72 11.84
C GLY A 151 -5.49 -11.49 13.00
N THR A 152 -5.01 -11.27 14.23
CA THR A 152 -5.89 -10.96 15.36
C THR A 152 -6.40 -9.51 15.28
N PRO A 153 -7.64 -9.22 15.72
CA PRO A 153 -8.13 -7.85 15.79
C PRO A 153 -7.18 -6.96 16.58
N HIS A 154 -6.81 -5.80 16.02
CA HIS A 154 -5.86 -4.89 16.65
C HIS A 154 -6.43 -4.30 17.95
N ALA A 155 -5.72 -4.50 19.06
CA ALA A 155 -6.15 -4.03 20.37
C ALA A 155 -5.59 -2.64 20.76
N GLY A 156 -4.62 -2.12 20.00
CA GLY A 156 -4.00 -0.81 20.24
C GLY A 156 -4.81 0.34 19.66
N HIS A 157 -4.38 1.57 20.00
CA HIS A 157 -4.86 2.82 19.39
C HIS A 157 -6.37 3.06 19.48
N GLN A 158 -7.05 2.46 20.46
CA GLN A 158 -8.50 2.58 20.63
C GLN A 158 -8.98 4.01 20.90
N GLU A 159 -8.10 4.86 21.41
CA GLU A 159 -8.34 6.29 21.63
C GLU A 159 -8.44 7.08 20.31
N ILE A 160 -7.87 6.56 19.22
CA ILE A 160 -7.88 7.18 17.89
C ILE A 160 -8.91 6.52 16.99
N PHE A 161 -8.91 5.19 16.92
CA PHE A 161 -9.69 4.42 15.94
C PHE A 161 -10.91 3.71 16.55
N GLY A 162 -11.10 3.78 17.89
CA GLY A 162 -12.16 3.05 18.56
C GLY A 162 -11.82 1.58 18.79
N LYS A 163 -12.84 0.79 19.15
CA LYS A 163 -12.69 -0.66 19.32
C LYS A 163 -12.81 -1.36 17.98
N HIS A 164 -11.83 -2.22 17.69
CA HIS A 164 -11.84 -3.09 16.53
C HIS A 164 -12.10 -4.51 17.00
N ASP A 165 -13.13 -5.12 16.45
CA ASP A 165 -13.56 -6.48 16.79
C ASP A 165 -14.04 -7.18 15.51
N TRP A 166 -14.27 -8.49 15.58
CA TRP A 166 -14.76 -9.25 14.42
C TRP A 166 -16.12 -8.77 13.91
#